data_6e71b72c3197a6c33b46849d08682da9
#
_entry.id   6e71b72c3197a6c33b46849d08682da9
#
_cell.length_a   1.000
_cell.length_b   1.000
_cell.length_c   1.000
_cell.angle_alpha   90.00
_cell.angle_beta   90.00
_cell.angle_gamma   90.00
#
_symmetry.space_group_name_H-M   'P 1'
#
loop_
_entity.id
_entity.type
_entity.pdbx_description
1 polymer ?
#
loop_
_entity_poly.entity_id
_entity_poly.type
_entity_poly.pdbx_seq_one_letter_code
_entity_poly.pdbx_strand_id
1 'polypeptide(L)'
;MKIYALLVYSVPPGGNAVPLSTAWKLDDFGWLQRGTVQDVIGFMSKTVAERTSPTQRQSVQENTYVAHVHARPASEGITGVLVSDADYPVRVAYSLLNKILDEFLLKVPKVNYERQVNALTTGGGVQPAKGEGVVPQGSFPQIAEYVQRYQDPRQADAIMKVQQELDETKIVLVSRASEARVRLSSGRRTLS
;
A
#
# COMPACT_ATOMS: atom_id res chain seq x y z
N MET A 1 -0.36 9.03 15.18
CA MET A 1 0.60 8.38 14.28
C MET A 1 0.41 6.88 14.37
N LYS A 2 -0.25 6.27 13.37
CA LYS A 2 -0.61 4.83 13.40
C LYS A 2 -0.47 4.23 12.02
N ILE A 3 0.00 2.98 11.95
CA ILE A 3 -0.06 2.13 10.76
C ILE A 3 -1.28 1.22 10.91
N TYR A 4 -2.12 1.19 9.90
CA TYR A 4 -3.30 0.33 9.84
C TYR A 4 -3.08 -0.95 9.05
N ALA A 5 -2.27 -0.87 7.99
CA ALA A 5 -1.96 -2.01 7.15
C ALA A 5 -0.61 -1.87 6.45
N LEU A 6 0.00 -3.02 6.19
CA LEU A 6 1.20 -3.16 5.40
C LEU A 6 1.00 -4.35 4.45
N LEU A 7 1.09 -4.10 3.16
CA LEU A 7 0.74 -5.07 2.12
C LEU A 7 1.82 -5.12 1.05
N VAL A 8 2.10 -6.32 0.57
CA VAL A 8 2.95 -6.56 -0.60
C VAL A 8 2.09 -7.18 -1.68
N TYR A 9 2.09 -6.57 -2.85
CA TYR A 9 1.35 -7.02 -4.03
C TYR A 9 2.29 -7.49 -5.13
N SER A 10 1.85 -8.46 -5.91
CA SER A 10 2.33 -8.66 -7.27
C SER A 10 1.46 -7.86 -8.23
N VAL A 11 2.08 -7.05 -9.08
CA VAL A 11 1.37 -6.23 -10.07
C VAL A 11 1.89 -6.61 -11.46
N PRO A 12 1.29 -7.61 -12.10
CA PRO A 12 1.68 -7.99 -13.46
C PRO A 12 1.31 -6.89 -14.45
N PRO A 13 2.07 -6.73 -15.53
CA PRO A 13 1.78 -5.72 -16.56
C PRO A 13 0.36 -5.86 -17.13
N GLY A 14 -0.46 -4.81 -17.02
CA GLY A 14 -1.84 -4.81 -17.50
C GLY A 14 -2.80 -5.70 -16.72
N GLY A 15 -2.37 -6.30 -15.61
CA GLY A 15 -3.18 -7.17 -14.75
C GLY A 15 -3.58 -6.51 -13.43
N ASN A 16 -4.45 -7.19 -12.71
CA ASN A 16 -4.88 -6.77 -11.38
C ASN A 16 -3.79 -7.05 -10.34
N ALA A 17 -3.66 -6.18 -9.35
CA ALA A 17 -2.79 -6.42 -8.20
C ALA A 17 -3.28 -7.62 -7.38
N VAL A 18 -2.37 -8.56 -7.13
CA VAL A 18 -2.62 -9.75 -6.32
C VAL A 18 -1.87 -9.60 -5.00
N PRO A 19 -2.55 -9.67 -3.84
CA PRO A 19 -1.89 -9.57 -2.55
C PRO A 19 -1.00 -10.79 -2.32
N LEU A 20 0.29 -10.56 -2.05
CA LEU A 20 1.26 -11.61 -1.74
C LEU A 20 1.37 -11.85 -0.25
N SER A 21 1.53 -10.78 0.51
CA SER A 21 1.64 -10.84 1.98
C SER A 21 0.97 -9.60 2.58
N THR A 22 0.28 -9.77 3.69
CA THR A 22 -0.50 -8.71 4.33
C THR A 22 -0.32 -8.74 5.83
N ALA A 23 -0.28 -7.56 6.45
CA ALA A 23 -0.38 -7.42 7.90
C ALA A 23 -1.32 -6.26 8.23
N TRP A 24 -2.16 -6.47 9.23
CA TRP A 24 -3.22 -5.55 9.64
C TRP A 24 -3.07 -5.18 11.11
N LYS A 25 -3.35 -3.94 11.44
CA LYS A 25 -3.42 -3.42 12.79
C LYS A 25 -4.69 -2.59 12.95
N LEU A 26 -5.80 -3.27 13.22
CA LEU A 26 -7.14 -2.68 13.29
C LEU A 26 -7.74 -2.76 14.70
N ASP A 27 -6.91 -2.90 15.74
CA ASP A 27 -7.36 -3.10 17.12
C ASP A 27 -8.12 -1.89 17.67
N ASP A 28 -7.82 -0.70 17.15
CA ASP A 28 -8.49 0.55 17.55
C ASP A 28 -9.95 0.65 17.06
N PHE A 29 -10.33 -0.21 16.12
CA PHE A 29 -11.70 -0.24 15.61
C PHE A 29 -12.54 -1.27 16.35
N GLY A 30 -13.80 -0.92 16.60
CA GLY A 30 -14.76 -1.88 17.15
C GLY A 30 -14.88 -3.13 16.27
N TRP A 31 -15.15 -4.28 16.89
CA TRP A 31 -15.20 -5.56 16.19
C TRP A 31 -16.13 -5.57 14.95
N LEU A 32 -17.26 -4.84 15.04
CA LEU A 32 -18.20 -4.69 13.92
C LEU A 32 -17.64 -3.85 12.77
N GLN A 33 -16.73 -2.91 13.06
CA GLN A 33 -16.18 -1.98 12.07
C GLN A 33 -14.95 -2.53 11.36
N ARG A 34 -14.21 -3.45 12.00
CA ARG A 34 -12.93 -3.97 11.48
C ARG A 34 -13.07 -4.52 10.06
N GLY A 35 -14.13 -5.26 9.79
CA GLY A 35 -14.38 -5.83 8.46
C GLY A 35 -14.57 -4.76 7.39
N THR A 36 -15.36 -3.72 7.67
CA THR A 36 -15.60 -2.61 6.75
C THR A 36 -14.34 -1.78 6.52
N VAL A 37 -13.59 -1.48 7.61
CA VAL A 37 -12.32 -0.73 7.49
C VAL A 37 -11.30 -1.54 6.68
N GLN A 38 -11.22 -2.85 6.91
CA GLN A 38 -10.33 -3.72 6.14
C GLN A 38 -10.68 -3.72 4.64
N ASP A 39 -11.96 -3.71 4.29
CA ASP A 39 -12.41 -3.65 2.89
C ASP A 39 -12.02 -2.31 2.24
N VAL A 40 -12.26 -1.20 2.93
CA VAL A 40 -11.93 0.14 2.43
C VAL A 40 -10.42 0.27 2.22
N ILE A 41 -9.63 -0.08 3.23
CA ILE A 41 -8.16 -0.01 3.16
C ILE A 41 -7.63 -1.00 2.10
N GLY A 42 -8.18 -2.20 2.02
CA GLY A 42 -7.80 -3.19 1.02
C GLY A 42 -8.07 -2.72 -0.41
N PHE A 43 -9.25 -2.15 -0.65
CA PHE A 43 -9.61 -1.57 -1.96
C PHE A 43 -8.70 -0.39 -2.33
N MET A 44 -8.49 0.55 -1.40
CA MET A 44 -7.58 1.69 -1.58
C MET A 44 -6.16 1.20 -1.91
N SER A 45 -5.62 0.28 -1.11
CA SER A 45 -4.27 -0.26 -1.29
C SER A 45 -4.09 -0.94 -2.64
N LYS A 46 -5.05 -1.76 -3.05
CA LYS A 46 -5.05 -2.44 -4.35
C LYS A 46 -5.07 -1.40 -5.48
N THR A 47 -5.97 -0.44 -5.41
CA THR A 47 -6.13 0.61 -6.44
C THR A 47 -4.87 1.44 -6.62
N VAL A 48 -4.21 1.85 -5.52
CA VAL A 48 -2.97 2.64 -5.63
C VAL A 48 -1.80 1.79 -6.12
N ALA A 49 -1.75 0.50 -5.75
CA ALA A 49 -0.72 -0.41 -6.26
C ALA A 49 -0.83 -0.59 -7.79
N GLU A 50 -2.06 -0.77 -8.31
CA GLU A 50 -2.33 -0.91 -9.75
C GLU A 50 -2.01 0.35 -10.56
N ARG A 51 -2.21 1.54 -9.96
CA ARG A 51 -2.01 2.83 -10.61
C ARG A 51 -0.60 3.40 -10.47
N THR A 52 0.26 2.76 -9.69
CA THR A 52 1.65 3.22 -9.51
C THR A 52 2.55 2.53 -10.53
N SER A 53 3.17 3.34 -11.38
CA SER A 53 4.12 2.82 -12.39
C SER A 53 5.36 2.20 -11.72
N PRO A 54 6.00 1.21 -12.34
CA PRO A 54 7.25 0.64 -11.85
C PRO A 54 8.29 1.71 -11.54
N THR A 55 9.08 1.49 -10.48
CA THR A 55 10.11 2.39 -9.94
C THR A 55 9.60 3.65 -9.27
N GLN A 56 8.29 3.88 -9.24
CA GLN A 56 7.71 5.09 -8.64
C GLN A 56 7.33 4.89 -7.17
N ARG A 57 7.36 5.99 -6.46
CA ARG A 57 6.85 6.15 -5.10
C ARG A 57 5.82 7.27 -5.08
N GLN A 58 4.71 7.06 -4.43
CA GLN A 58 3.70 8.08 -4.24
C GLN A 58 2.94 7.88 -2.93
N SER A 59 2.44 8.97 -2.37
CA SER A 59 1.51 8.96 -1.24
C SER A 59 0.17 9.49 -1.69
N VAL A 60 -0.88 8.75 -1.41
CA VAL A 60 -2.26 9.10 -1.77
C VAL A 60 -3.07 9.22 -0.49
N GLN A 61 -3.60 10.39 -0.25
CA GLN A 61 -4.47 10.63 0.91
C GLN A 61 -5.93 10.56 0.51
N GLU A 62 -6.68 9.76 1.24
CA GLU A 62 -8.12 9.67 1.16
C GLU A 62 -8.74 9.74 2.55
N ASN A 63 -9.50 10.80 2.82
CA ASN A 63 -10.04 11.10 4.14
C ASN A 63 -8.93 11.18 5.21
N THR A 64 -8.99 10.31 6.22
CA THR A 64 -8.02 10.23 7.33
C THR A 64 -6.89 9.25 7.07
N TYR A 65 -6.95 8.51 5.96
CA TYR A 65 -5.95 7.51 5.60
C TYR A 65 -4.97 8.04 4.56
N VAL A 66 -3.71 7.65 4.70
CA VAL A 66 -2.67 7.89 3.69
C VAL A 66 -2.07 6.55 3.28
N ALA A 67 -2.17 6.23 1.98
CA ALA A 67 -1.49 5.08 1.40
C ALA A 67 -0.15 5.55 0.82
N HIS A 68 0.94 5.09 1.41
CA HIS A 68 2.28 5.23 0.86
C HIS A 68 2.57 4.01 0.00
N VAL A 69 2.93 4.22 -1.25
CA VAL A 69 3.18 3.14 -2.20
C VAL A 69 4.57 3.22 -2.79
N HIS A 70 5.22 2.08 -2.90
CA HIS A 70 6.50 1.92 -3.58
C HIS A 70 6.43 0.73 -4.55
N ALA A 71 6.41 1.02 -5.85
CA ALA A 71 6.48 0.02 -6.88
C ALA A 71 7.94 -0.26 -7.24
N ARG A 72 8.36 -1.52 -7.16
CA ARG A 72 9.69 -1.97 -7.55
C ARG A 72 9.80 -2.06 -9.07
N PRO A 73 11.00 -2.20 -9.63
CA PRO A 73 11.16 -2.38 -11.08
C PRO A 73 10.30 -3.53 -11.61
N ALA A 74 9.88 -3.43 -12.87
CA ALA A 74 9.06 -4.46 -13.53
C ALA A 74 9.69 -5.86 -13.53
N SER A 75 11.02 -5.96 -13.47
CA SER A 75 11.75 -7.22 -13.32
C SER A 75 11.45 -7.95 -12.01
N GLU A 76 11.22 -7.20 -10.93
CA GLU A 76 10.83 -7.73 -9.63
C GLU A 76 9.32 -7.94 -9.55
N GLY A 77 8.53 -7.04 -10.15
CA GLY A 77 7.08 -7.16 -10.29
C GLY A 77 6.29 -7.10 -8.99
N ILE A 78 6.87 -6.48 -7.94
CA ILE A 78 6.22 -6.32 -6.64
C ILE A 78 6.03 -4.84 -6.28
N THR A 79 5.00 -4.58 -5.50
CA THR A 79 4.65 -3.24 -5.01
C THR A 79 4.28 -3.33 -3.54
N GLY A 80 4.90 -2.51 -2.71
CA GLY A 80 4.56 -2.36 -1.29
C GLY A 80 3.60 -1.21 -1.07
N VAL A 81 2.63 -1.41 -0.20
CA VAL A 81 1.69 -0.38 0.26
C VAL A 81 1.64 -0.38 1.76
N LEU A 82 1.85 0.80 2.36
CA LEU A 82 1.68 1.06 3.77
C LEU A 82 0.54 2.06 3.94
N VAL A 83 -0.46 1.71 4.73
CA VAL A 83 -1.57 2.60 5.05
C VAL A 83 -1.46 3.06 6.49
N SER A 84 -1.47 4.38 6.67
CA SER A 84 -1.33 5.04 7.97
C SER A 84 -2.35 6.17 8.14
N ASP A 85 -2.34 6.79 9.32
CA ASP A 85 -2.98 8.09 9.51
C ASP A 85 -2.15 9.21 8.82
N ALA A 86 -2.76 10.40 8.73
CA ALA A 86 -2.14 11.56 8.06
C ALA A 86 -0.92 12.12 8.80
N ASP A 87 -0.79 11.83 10.10
CA ASP A 87 0.32 12.32 10.92
C ASP A 87 1.57 11.43 10.85
N TYR A 88 1.48 10.27 10.17
CA TYR A 88 2.60 9.35 10.07
C TYR A 88 3.71 9.90 9.18
N PRO A 89 4.99 9.90 9.61
CA PRO A 89 6.07 10.50 8.83
C PRO A 89 6.29 9.75 7.51
N VAL A 90 6.17 10.46 6.40
CA VAL A 90 6.35 9.93 5.03
C VAL A 90 7.71 9.25 4.85
N ARG A 91 8.77 9.85 5.41
CA ARG A 91 10.13 9.31 5.36
C ARG A 91 10.22 7.92 6.01
N VAL A 92 9.58 7.75 7.18
CA VAL A 92 9.55 6.47 7.90
C VAL A 92 8.80 5.42 7.09
N ALA A 93 7.66 5.80 6.51
CA ALA A 93 6.87 4.92 5.67
C ALA A 93 7.68 4.34 4.49
N TYR A 94 8.39 5.19 3.75
CA TYR A 94 9.19 4.72 2.61
C TYR A 94 10.42 3.92 3.01
N SER A 95 11.07 4.26 4.12
CA SER A 95 12.17 3.45 4.62
C SER A 95 11.70 2.05 5.01
N LEU A 96 10.55 1.96 5.67
CA LEU A 96 9.94 0.68 6.02
C LEU A 96 9.55 -0.11 4.76
N LEU A 97 8.93 0.54 3.78
CA LEU A 97 8.57 -0.10 2.51
C LEU A 97 9.79 -0.65 1.78
N ASN A 98 10.89 0.12 1.68
CA ASN A 98 12.11 -0.35 1.07
C ASN A 98 12.61 -1.63 1.77
N LYS A 99 12.75 -1.56 3.09
CA LYS A 99 13.25 -2.68 3.89
C LYS A 99 12.40 -3.94 3.72
N ILE A 100 11.08 -3.80 3.77
CA ILE A 100 10.16 -4.93 3.62
C ILE A 100 10.23 -5.55 2.23
N LEU A 101 10.28 -4.73 1.18
CA LEU A 101 10.36 -5.24 -0.18
C LEU A 101 11.68 -5.95 -0.45
N ASP A 102 12.81 -5.41 0.07
CA ASP A 102 14.12 -6.07 -0.04
C ASP A 102 14.13 -7.42 0.70
N GLU A 103 13.62 -7.45 1.93
CA GLU A 103 13.55 -8.71 2.69
C GLU A 103 12.56 -9.71 2.09
N PHE A 104 11.43 -9.24 1.55
CA PHE A 104 10.47 -10.11 0.88
C PHE A 104 11.10 -10.82 -0.33
N LEU A 105 11.82 -10.09 -1.19
CA LEU A 105 12.50 -10.65 -2.34
C LEU A 105 13.58 -11.67 -1.97
N LEU A 106 14.26 -11.46 -0.83
CA LEU A 106 15.28 -12.38 -0.34
C LEU A 106 14.67 -13.68 0.24
N LYS A 107 13.51 -13.58 0.91
CA LYS A 107 12.94 -14.71 1.66
C LYS A 107 11.87 -15.49 0.91
N VAL A 108 11.19 -14.83 -0.04
CA VAL A 108 10.07 -15.41 -0.78
C VAL A 108 10.41 -15.53 -2.26
N PRO A 109 10.94 -16.66 -2.70
CA PRO A 109 11.23 -16.88 -4.11
C PRO A 109 9.98 -16.74 -4.97
N LYS A 110 10.11 -16.08 -6.12
CA LYS A 110 9.00 -15.79 -7.04
C LYS A 110 8.24 -17.06 -7.46
N VAL A 111 8.93 -18.16 -7.61
CA VAL A 111 8.35 -19.47 -7.95
C VAL A 111 7.28 -19.94 -6.94
N ASN A 112 7.37 -19.48 -5.67
CA ASN A 112 6.46 -19.90 -4.62
C ASN A 112 5.05 -19.31 -4.77
N TYR A 113 4.91 -18.18 -5.45
CA TYR A 113 3.62 -17.51 -5.63
C TYR A 113 3.22 -17.26 -7.09
N GLU A 114 4.16 -17.34 -8.03
CA GLU A 114 3.92 -17.00 -9.45
C GLU A 114 2.78 -17.80 -10.07
N ARG A 115 2.71 -19.10 -9.78
CA ARG A 115 1.63 -19.95 -10.30
C ARG A 115 0.25 -19.50 -9.80
N GLN A 116 0.14 -19.14 -8.52
CA GLN A 116 -1.11 -18.67 -7.92
C GLN A 116 -1.49 -17.29 -8.45
N VAL A 117 -0.50 -16.39 -8.58
CA VAL A 117 -0.70 -15.06 -9.17
C VAL A 117 -1.23 -15.21 -10.60
N ASN A 118 -0.60 -16.03 -11.43
CA ASN A 118 -1.03 -16.25 -12.82
C ASN A 118 -2.45 -16.85 -12.87
N ALA A 119 -2.78 -17.81 -12.02
CA ALA A 119 -4.13 -18.38 -11.95
C ALA A 119 -5.18 -17.33 -11.56
N LEU A 120 -4.88 -16.45 -10.60
CA LEU A 120 -5.78 -15.39 -10.18
C LEU A 120 -5.98 -14.32 -11.24
N THR A 121 -4.93 -13.96 -11.97
CA THR A 121 -5.00 -12.95 -13.04
C THR A 121 -5.75 -13.46 -14.27
N THR A 122 -5.73 -14.76 -14.54
CA THR A 122 -6.51 -15.40 -15.62
C THR A 122 -7.93 -15.79 -15.22
N GLY A 123 -8.33 -15.53 -13.98
CA GLY A 123 -9.68 -15.78 -13.48
C GLY A 123 -9.97 -17.23 -13.07
N GLY A 124 -8.96 -18.12 -13.06
CA GLY A 124 -9.09 -19.53 -12.71
C GLY A 124 -8.58 -19.92 -11.32
N GLY A 125 -8.06 -18.96 -10.54
CA GLY A 125 -7.47 -19.24 -9.23
C GLY A 125 -8.44 -19.07 -8.07
N VAL A 126 -8.14 -19.75 -6.96
CA VAL A 126 -8.85 -19.57 -5.69
C VAL A 126 -8.37 -18.27 -5.05
N GLN A 127 -9.31 -17.36 -4.78
CA GLN A 127 -9.01 -16.11 -4.11
C GLN A 127 -8.50 -16.39 -2.68
N PRO A 128 -7.47 -15.66 -2.21
CA PRO A 128 -7.06 -15.74 -0.82
C PRO A 128 -8.20 -15.29 0.09
N ALA A 129 -8.20 -15.76 1.33
CA ALA A 129 -9.16 -15.33 2.32
C ALA A 129 -9.07 -13.80 2.51
N LYS A 130 -10.17 -13.20 2.97
CA LYS A 130 -10.26 -11.76 3.17
C LYS A 130 -9.10 -11.23 4.03
N GLY A 131 -8.35 -10.31 3.50
CA GLY A 131 -7.21 -9.70 4.19
C GLY A 131 -5.94 -10.55 4.21
N GLU A 132 -5.90 -11.67 3.51
CA GLU A 132 -4.74 -12.53 3.38
C GLU A 132 -4.06 -12.36 2.02
N GLY A 133 -2.78 -12.78 1.96
CA GLY A 133 -2.02 -12.86 0.71
C GLY A 133 -1.92 -14.30 0.21
N VAL A 134 -1.52 -14.48 -1.04
CA VAL A 134 -1.31 -15.81 -1.64
C VAL A 134 -0.09 -16.54 -1.08
N VAL A 135 0.86 -15.81 -0.50
CA VAL A 135 2.01 -16.39 0.21
C VAL A 135 1.55 -16.81 1.60
N PRO A 136 1.78 -18.07 2.02
CA PRO A 136 1.43 -18.50 3.37
C PRO A 136 2.01 -17.57 4.43
N GLN A 137 1.21 -17.22 5.45
CA GLN A 137 1.61 -16.27 6.50
C GLN A 137 2.95 -16.63 7.17
N GLY A 138 3.24 -17.92 7.34
CA GLY A 138 4.50 -18.40 7.90
C GLY A 138 5.73 -18.18 7.00
N SER A 139 5.55 -17.87 5.72
CA SER A 139 6.67 -17.66 4.79
C SER A 139 7.31 -16.28 4.92
N PHE A 140 6.56 -15.27 5.41
CA PHE A 140 7.05 -13.93 5.66
C PHE A 140 6.43 -13.32 6.93
N PRO A 141 6.72 -13.87 8.12
CA PRO A 141 6.13 -13.41 9.37
C PRO A 141 6.61 -12.01 9.76
N GLN A 142 7.74 -11.57 9.25
CA GLN A 142 8.33 -10.26 9.55
C GLN A 142 7.39 -9.10 9.22
N ILE A 143 6.49 -9.24 8.26
CA ILE A 143 5.55 -8.17 7.90
C ILE A 143 4.67 -7.76 9.10
N ALA A 144 4.21 -8.72 9.90
CA ALA A 144 3.42 -8.46 11.10
C ALA A 144 4.27 -7.83 12.22
N GLU A 145 5.51 -8.30 12.39
CA GLU A 145 6.44 -7.73 13.38
C GLU A 145 6.76 -6.26 13.06
N TYR A 146 6.95 -5.94 11.79
CA TYR A 146 7.21 -4.57 11.36
C TYR A 146 6.01 -3.64 11.62
N VAL A 147 4.80 -4.08 11.36
CA VAL A 147 3.60 -3.29 11.70
C VAL A 147 3.55 -2.99 13.19
N GLN A 148 3.88 -3.93 14.05
CA GLN A 148 3.93 -3.72 15.50
C GLN A 148 5.03 -2.75 15.91
N ARG A 149 6.27 -2.97 15.42
CA ARG A 149 7.46 -2.21 15.80
C ARG A 149 7.42 -0.76 15.33
N TYR A 150 6.85 -0.51 14.15
CA TYR A 150 6.82 0.81 13.52
C TYR A 150 5.57 1.64 13.85
N GLN A 151 4.74 1.20 14.81
CA GLN A 151 3.66 2.04 15.36
C GLN A 151 4.20 3.30 16.05
N ASP A 152 5.42 3.24 16.64
CA ASP A 152 6.10 4.41 17.19
C ASP A 152 7.20 4.88 16.21
N PRO A 153 6.97 5.99 15.48
CA PRO A 153 7.94 6.52 14.54
C PRO A 153 9.27 6.94 15.16
N ARG A 154 9.29 7.25 16.46
CA ARG A 154 10.54 7.64 17.15
C ARG A 154 11.50 6.47 17.29
N GLN A 155 10.98 5.28 17.52
CA GLN A 155 11.79 4.06 17.50
C GLN A 155 12.29 3.74 16.09
N ALA A 156 11.45 4.01 15.07
CA ALA A 156 11.83 3.86 13.68
C ALA A 156 12.93 4.84 13.26
N ASP A 157 12.87 6.11 13.68
CA ASP A 157 13.90 7.12 13.37
C ASP A 157 15.29 6.74 13.93
N ALA A 158 15.36 6.11 15.09
CA ALA A 158 16.62 5.61 15.64
C ALA A 158 17.26 4.52 14.76
N ILE A 159 16.44 3.70 14.12
CA ILE A 159 16.87 2.65 13.18
C ILE A 159 17.24 3.26 11.81
N MET A 160 16.63 4.38 11.44
CA MET A 160 16.74 5.01 10.13
C MET A 160 17.92 5.97 9.96
N LYS A 161 18.58 6.36 11.03
CA LYS A 161 19.82 7.18 10.95
C LYS A 161 20.93 6.55 10.10
N VAL A 162 20.76 5.30 9.70
CA VAL A 162 21.72 4.51 8.90
C VAL A 162 21.40 4.49 7.40
N GLN A 163 20.21 4.90 6.96
CA GLN A 163 19.82 4.89 5.53
C GLN A 163 19.44 6.28 5.05
N GLN A 164 20.45 7.06 4.70
CA GLN A 164 20.30 8.40 4.12
C GLN A 164 20.35 8.32 2.59
N GLU A 165 19.20 8.07 1.94
CA GLU A 165 19.00 8.50 0.55
C GLU A 165 17.51 8.75 0.34
N LEU A 166 17.17 10.04 0.20
CA LEU A 166 15.83 10.49 -0.12
C LEU A 166 15.72 10.66 -1.64
N ASP A 167 15.06 9.72 -2.30
CA ASP A 167 14.48 9.98 -3.59
C ASP A 167 13.25 10.89 -3.43
N GLU A 168 13.06 11.81 -4.39
CA GLU A 168 11.93 12.73 -4.40
C GLU A 168 10.60 11.98 -4.35
N THR A 169 9.86 12.19 -3.26
CA THR A 169 8.55 11.59 -3.07
C THR A 169 7.47 12.53 -3.57
N LYS A 170 6.71 12.11 -4.58
CA LYS A 170 5.53 12.85 -5.04
C LYS A 170 4.34 12.54 -4.13
N ILE A 171 3.81 13.57 -3.45
CA ILE A 171 2.57 13.46 -2.68
C ILE A 171 1.41 13.85 -3.59
N VAL A 172 0.50 12.92 -3.84
CA VAL A 172 -0.73 13.19 -4.59
C VAL A 172 -1.88 13.28 -3.59
N LEU A 173 -2.39 14.50 -3.41
CA LEU A 173 -3.61 14.73 -2.65
C LEU A 173 -4.80 14.49 -3.60
N VAL A 174 -5.55 13.42 -3.37
CA VAL A 174 -6.85 13.22 -4.00
C VAL A 174 -7.84 14.10 -3.23
N SER A 175 -7.67 15.40 -3.39
CA SER A 175 -8.59 16.40 -2.86
C SER A 175 -9.82 16.47 -3.78
N ARG A 176 -10.98 16.73 -3.20
CA ARG A 176 -12.27 17.04 -3.84
C ARG A 176 -12.23 18.18 -4.88
N ALA A 177 -11.15 18.33 -5.61
CA ALA A 177 -10.98 19.36 -6.65
C ALA A 177 -11.89 19.16 -7.88
N SER A 178 -12.64 18.07 -7.97
CA SER A 178 -13.67 17.87 -9.00
C SER A 178 -14.91 18.73 -8.77
N GLU A 179 -15.23 19.12 -7.53
CA GLU A 179 -16.41 19.96 -7.27
C GLU A 179 -16.18 21.46 -7.54
N ALA A 180 -14.93 21.91 -7.43
CA ALA A 180 -14.62 23.33 -7.71
C ALA A 180 -14.57 23.66 -9.20
N ARG A 181 -14.27 22.71 -10.08
CA ARG A 181 -14.26 22.92 -11.53
C ARG A 181 -15.66 22.98 -12.14
N VAL A 182 -16.63 22.31 -11.53
CA VAL A 182 -18.03 22.34 -12.03
C VAL A 182 -18.71 23.68 -11.70
N ARG A 183 -18.33 24.33 -10.60
CA ARG A 183 -18.91 25.65 -10.23
C ARG A 183 -18.36 26.83 -11.03
N LEU A 184 -17.18 26.72 -11.61
CA LEU A 184 -16.58 27.79 -12.42
C LEU A 184 -17.05 27.75 -13.89
N SER A 185 -17.55 26.60 -14.36
CA SER A 185 -18.08 26.49 -15.73
C SER A 185 -19.56 26.86 -15.86
N SER A 186 -20.32 26.87 -14.75
CA SER A 186 -21.74 27.25 -14.74
C SER A 186 -22.02 28.73 -14.49
N GLY A 187 -20.98 29.51 -14.12
CA GLY A 187 -21.10 30.94 -13.81
C GLY A 187 -20.91 31.91 -14.98
N ARG A 188 -20.75 31.43 -16.22
CA ARG A 188 -20.43 32.28 -17.36
C ARG A 188 -21.47 32.21 -18.50
N ARG A 189 -22.74 32.14 -18.14
CA ARG A 189 -23.84 32.32 -19.12
C ARG A 189 -25.00 33.05 -18.48
N THR A 190 -24.85 34.33 -18.21
CA THR A 190 -25.95 35.32 -18.21
C THR A 190 -25.30 36.69 -18.19
N LEU A 191 -25.02 37.25 -19.34
CA LEU A 191 -25.00 38.69 -19.62
C LEU A 191 -24.78 38.84 -21.14
N SER A 192 -25.88 38.84 -21.87
CA SER A 192 -26.09 39.61 -23.12
C SER A 192 -27.57 39.68 -23.37
#